data_9e2e30137ed611d118d313a37e3d6eb9
#
_entry.id   9e2e30137ed611d118d313a37e3d6eb9
#
_cell.length_a   1.000
_cell.length_b   1.000
_cell.length_c   1.000
_cell.angle_alpha   90.00
_cell.angle_beta   90.00
_cell.angle_gamma   90.00
#
_symmetry.space_group_name_H-M   'P 1'
#
loop_
_entity.id
_entity.type
_entity.pdbx_description
1 polymer ?
#
loop_
_entity_poly.entity_id
_entity_poly.type
_entity_poly.pdbx_seq_one_letter_code
_entity_poly.pdbx_strand_id
1 'polypeptide(L)'
;MNELRRTLQKRIKDKEALVGVVGLGYVGLPLVKAFLKKGFAVTGFDIDRRKVDMLNQGKSYIKHITAAELRPFLSTKRFAATTEFARLTDMDAVLICVPTPLDDHRNPDLSFVLTTTETIAGHLRKGQLVVLESTTYPGTTDEEMLPILERGGLKAGRDFFLAFSPERENPGDPVYTAENTPKVVGGLTKDCLALADTLYSQVVVKTVPVSSTRAAESTKLLENIFRSVNIALVNELKMIFDRMGIDVWEVIQAASSKPFGFMPFYPGPGLGGHCIPIDPFYLTWKAREVDYSTKFIELAGEINTAMPYYVINKTLEALAEKGKSFKGSKILVLGIAYKKDIDDQRESPSLKIISLLQKKGAKVEYNDPYVPESSGHREYPGMSLKSVPLTAKRLRQADAVIIATDHTSYDFGWIVKNAKLVVDTRNAVKAGSKNVIKA
;
A
#
# COMPACT_ATOMS: atom_id res chain seq x y z
N MET A 1 -28.02 -19.22 -21.44
CA MET A 1 -27.55 -18.20 -20.44
C MET A 1 -28.03 -18.66 -19.08
N ASN A 2 -27.12 -18.80 -18.12
CA ASN A 2 -27.39 -19.30 -16.78
C ASN A 2 -28.43 -18.39 -16.06
N GLU A 3 -29.51 -18.98 -15.49
CA GLU A 3 -30.59 -18.25 -14.79
C GLU A 3 -30.07 -17.53 -13.55
N LEU A 4 -29.19 -18.16 -12.77
CA LEU A 4 -28.55 -17.56 -11.60
C LEU A 4 -27.76 -16.29 -11.98
N ARG A 5 -27.05 -16.33 -13.13
CA ARG A 5 -26.37 -15.15 -13.66
C ARG A 5 -27.34 -14.02 -13.98
N ARG A 6 -28.45 -14.30 -14.67
CA ARG A 6 -29.44 -13.27 -15.03
C ARG A 6 -30.05 -12.63 -13.79
N THR A 7 -30.39 -13.44 -12.80
CA THR A 7 -30.99 -12.98 -11.54
C THR A 7 -30.00 -12.05 -10.80
N LEU A 8 -28.75 -12.48 -10.61
CA LEU A 8 -27.74 -11.67 -9.93
C LEU A 8 -27.44 -10.38 -10.73
N GLN A 9 -27.31 -10.48 -12.06
CA GLN A 9 -27.04 -9.31 -12.91
C GLN A 9 -28.15 -8.26 -12.82
N LYS A 10 -29.41 -8.70 -12.76
CA LYS A 10 -30.57 -7.80 -12.54
C LYS A 10 -30.47 -7.12 -11.18
N ARG A 11 -30.28 -7.88 -10.10
CA ARG A 11 -30.15 -7.35 -8.73
C ARG A 11 -29.00 -6.32 -8.62
N ILE A 12 -27.86 -6.56 -9.29
CA ILE A 12 -26.75 -5.61 -9.34
C ILE A 12 -27.19 -4.32 -10.05
N LYS A 13 -27.82 -4.40 -11.21
CA LYS A 13 -28.27 -3.22 -11.97
C LYS A 13 -29.32 -2.40 -11.21
N ASP A 14 -30.23 -3.09 -10.52
CA ASP A 14 -31.30 -2.47 -9.74
C ASP A 14 -30.82 -1.99 -8.35
N LYS A 15 -29.54 -2.20 -7.98
CA LYS A 15 -28.94 -1.87 -6.67
C LYS A 15 -29.55 -2.66 -5.50
N GLU A 16 -30.16 -3.76 -5.78
CA GLU A 16 -30.76 -4.68 -4.78
C GLU A 16 -29.78 -5.75 -4.29
N ALA A 17 -28.65 -5.90 -4.97
CA ALA A 17 -27.62 -6.85 -4.57
C ALA A 17 -26.98 -6.44 -3.24
N LEU A 18 -26.91 -7.37 -2.29
CA LEU A 18 -26.22 -7.19 -1.02
C LEU A 18 -24.73 -7.48 -1.19
N VAL A 19 -23.90 -6.51 -0.84
CA VAL A 19 -22.45 -6.61 -0.99
C VAL A 19 -21.81 -6.87 0.37
N GLY A 20 -21.05 -7.93 0.48
CA GLY A 20 -20.19 -8.25 1.62
C GLY A 20 -18.75 -7.85 1.32
N VAL A 21 -18.10 -7.14 2.22
CA VAL A 21 -16.66 -6.80 2.11
C VAL A 21 -15.93 -7.42 3.31
N VAL A 22 -15.03 -8.34 3.06
CA VAL A 22 -14.24 -9.04 4.08
C VAL A 22 -12.87 -8.40 4.20
N GLY A 23 -12.56 -7.89 5.40
CA GLY A 23 -11.38 -7.08 5.68
C GLY A 23 -11.66 -5.58 5.54
N LEU A 24 -11.80 -4.89 6.68
CA LEU A 24 -12.15 -3.46 6.73
C LEU A 24 -10.89 -2.60 6.94
N GLY A 25 -9.81 -2.93 6.21
CA GLY A 25 -8.56 -2.17 6.18
C GLY A 25 -8.58 -1.01 5.18
N TYR A 26 -7.36 -0.60 4.78
CA TYR A 26 -7.13 0.50 3.84
C TYR A 26 -7.64 0.25 2.42
N VAL A 27 -7.98 -0.99 2.06
CA VAL A 27 -8.61 -1.37 0.78
C VAL A 27 -10.12 -1.54 0.96
N GLY A 28 -10.54 -2.33 1.94
CA GLY A 28 -11.94 -2.70 2.08
C GLY A 28 -12.85 -1.55 2.51
N LEU A 29 -12.42 -0.68 3.43
CA LEU A 29 -13.28 0.41 3.89
C LEU A 29 -13.51 1.51 2.83
N PRO A 30 -12.53 1.93 2.02
CA PRO A 30 -12.79 2.75 0.83
C PRO A 30 -13.77 2.11 -0.15
N LEU A 31 -13.64 0.80 -0.39
CA LEU A 31 -14.54 0.06 -1.28
C LEU A 31 -15.97 0.00 -0.72
N VAL A 32 -16.15 -0.25 0.58
CA VAL A 32 -17.45 -0.12 1.27
C VAL A 32 -18.07 1.25 0.98
N LYS A 33 -17.31 2.33 1.19
CA LYS A 33 -17.76 3.70 0.94
C LYS A 33 -18.19 3.92 -0.51
N ALA A 34 -17.42 3.40 -1.47
CA ALA A 34 -17.71 3.54 -2.90
C ALA A 34 -19.05 2.85 -3.26
N PHE A 35 -19.29 1.63 -2.80
CA PHE A 35 -20.56 0.92 -3.02
C PHE A 35 -21.75 1.62 -2.36
N LEU A 36 -21.58 2.09 -1.12
CA LEU A 36 -22.63 2.82 -0.39
C LEU A 36 -23.05 4.11 -1.12
N LYS A 37 -22.09 4.89 -1.60
CA LYS A 37 -22.38 6.11 -2.39
C LYS A 37 -23.16 5.83 -3.67
N LYS A 38 -22.95 4.67 -4.28
CA LYS A 38 -23.64 4.25 -5.51
C LYS A 38 -24.98 3.58 -5.24
N GLY A 39 -25.38 3.47 -3.99
CA GLY A 39 -26.71 3.04 -3.65
C GLY A 39 -26.84 1.59 -3.24
N PHE A 40 -25.78 0.83 -3.11
CA PHE A 40 -25.82 -0.55 -2.59
C PHE A 40 -25.97 -0.58 -1.07
N ALA A 41 -26.54 -1.68 -0.55
CA ALA A 41 -26.41 -2.03 0.85
C ALA A 41 -25.14 -2.88 1.04
N VAL A 42 -24.35 -2.57 2.07
CA VAL A 42 -23.06 -3.20 2.32
C VAL A 42 -22.96 -3.73 3.73
N THR A 43 -22.51 -4.96 3.87
CA THR A 43 -22.08 -5.54 5.16
C THR A 43 -20.56 -5.69 5.16
N GLY A 44 -19.90 -5.05 6.10
CA GLY A 44 -18.46 -5.20 6.29
C GLY A 44 -18.18 -6.32 7.30
N PHE A 45 -17.22 -7.18 6.98
CA PHE A 45 -16.77 -8.29 7.84
C PHE A 45 -15.33 -8.05 8.26
N ASP A 46 -15.05 -8.10 9.55
CA ASP A 46 -13.67 -8.04 10.07
C ASP A 46 -13.58 -8.91 11.34
N ILE A 47 -12.44 -9.56 11.55
CA ILE A 47 -12.15 -10.35 12.75
C ILE A 47 -11.87 -9.46 13.98
N ASP A 48 -11.45 -8.22 13.78
CA ASP A 48 -11.18 -7.27 14.87
C ASP A 48 -12.47 -6.60 15.33
N ARG A 49 -13.00 -7.09 16.45
CA ARG A 49 -14.20 -6.56 17.07
C ARG A 49 -14.13 -5.07 17.37
N ARG A 50 -12.95 -4.53 17.71
CA ARG A 50 -12.77 -3.09 18.01
C ARG A 50 -13.07 -2.24 16.76
N LYS A 51 -12.60 -2.68 15.58
CA LYS A 51 -12.91 -1.99 14.31
C LYS A 51 -14.40 -2.03 14.01
N VAL A 52 -15.02 -3.21 14.16
CA VAL A 52 -16.45 -3.41 13.95
C VAL A 52 -17.27 -2.50 14.88
N ASP A 53 -16.96 -2.48 16.16
CA ASP A 53 -17.66 -1.65 17.16
C ASP A 53 -17.48 -0.15 16.85
N MET A 54 -16.28 0.29 16.49
CA MET A 54 -16.02 1.67 16.08
C MET A 54 -16.87 2.09 14.88
N LEU A 55 -16.89 1.28 13.83
CA LEU A 55 -17.65 1.58 12.60
C LEU A 55 -19.14 1.64 12.88
N ASN A 56 -19.69 0.72 13.65
CA ASN A 56 -21.11 0.71 14.02
C ASN A 56 -21.50 1.89 14.93
N GLN A 57 -20.54 2.47 15.67
CA GLN A 57 -20.71 3.72 16.42
C GLN A 57 -20.53 4.98 15.54
N GLY A 58 -20.32 4.82 14.25
CA GLY A 58 -20.05 5.95 13.34
C GLY A 58 -18.71 6.63 13.59
N LYS A 59 -17.73 5.88 14.10
CA LYS A 59 -16.32 6.30 14.25
C LYS A 59 -15.48 5.66 13.16
N SER A 60 -14.42 6.34 12.71
CA SER A 60 -13.44 5.79 11.78
C SER A 60 -12.07 5.70 12.43
N TYR A 61 -11.32 4.67 12.07
CA TYR A 61 -9.90 4.48 12.44
C TYR A 61 -8.96 4.75 11.25
N ILE A 62 -9.52 5.08 10.07
CA ILE A 62 -8.76 5.47 8.88
C ILE A 62 -8.96 6.98 8.67
N LYS A 63 -7.89 7.77 8.74
CA LYS A 63 -7.96 9.24 8.75
C LYS A 63 -8.61 9.84 7.50
N HIS A 64 -8.34 9.28 6.33
CA HIS A 64 -8.90 9.77 5.06
C HIS A 64 -10.34 9.30 4.78
N ILE A 65 -10.93 8.48 5.68
CA ILE A 65 -12.35 8.14 5.67
C ILE A 65 -12.94 8.67 6.98
N THR A 66 -13.68 9.75 6.89
CA THR A 66 -14.19 10.42 8.08
C THR A 66 -15.45 9.75 8.61
N ALA A 67 -15.67 9.86 9.91
CA ALA A 67 -16.90 9.41 10.56
C ALA A 67 -18.16 10.05 9.93
N ALA A 68 -18.07 11.32 9.49
CA ALA A 68 -19.15 12.04 8.84
C ALA A 68 -19.59 11.39 7.51
N GLU A 69 -18.66 10.76 6.81
CA GLU A 69 -18.95 10.08 5.53
C GLU A 69 -19.69 8.74 5.73
N LEU A 70 -19.53 8.06 6.87
CA LEU A 70 -20.15 6.76 7.13
C LEU A 70 -21.50 6.87 7.87
N ARG A 71 -21.67 7.87 8.75
CA ARG A 71 -22.88 8.06 9.58
C ARG A 71 -24.20 8.03 8.79
N PRO A 72 -24.35 8.68 7.61
CA PRO A 72 -25.61 8.65 6.87
C PRO A 72 -26.04 7.23 6.45
N PHE A 73 -25.07 6.35 6.20
CA PHE A 73 -25.36 4.98 5.77
C PHE A 73 -25.70 4.05 6.94
N LEU A 74 -25.19 4.33 8.14
CA LEU A 74 -25.58 3.64 9.37
C LEU A 74 -27.02 3.99 9.75
N SER A 75 -27.39 5.27 9.71
CA SER A 75 -28.75 5.73 10.07
C SER A 75 -29.83 5.17 9.12
N THR A 76 -29.49 4.96 7.85
CA THR A 76 -30.39 4.36 6.87
C THR A 76 -30.32 2.83 6.83
N LYS A 77 -29.55 2.19 7.71
CA LYS A 77 -29.32 0.74 7.77
C LYS A 77 -28.75 0.14 6.47
N ARG A 78 -28.12 0.97 5.65
CA ARG A 78 -27.47 0.52 4.41
C ARG A 78 -26.05 0.02 4.64
N PHE A 79 -25.47 0.31 5.80
CA PHE A 79 -24.17 -0.19 6.24
C PHE A 79 -24.29 -0.81 7.62
N ALA A 80 -23.64 -1.94 7.79
CA ALA A 80 -23.35 -2.56 9.08
C ALA A 80 -22.00 -3.24 9.02
N ALA A 81 -21.24 -3.22 10.12
CA ALA A 81 -20.04 -4.03 10.29
C ALA A 81 -20.31 -5.19 11.25
N THR A 82 -19.70 -6.35 11.03
CA THR A 82 -19.95 -7.55 11.85
C THR A 82 -18.72 -8.46 11.93
N THR A 83 -18.64 -9.21 13.05
CA THR A 83 -17.75 -10.36 13.20
C THR A 83 -18.46 -11.69 12.94
N GLU A 84 -19.76 -11.66 12.61
CA GLU A 84 -20.59 -12.86 12.37
C GLU A 84 -20.51 -13.29 10.91
N PHE A 85 -19.54 -14.13 10.58
CA PHE A 85 -19.29 -14.58 9.20
C PHE A 85 -20.41 -15.48 8.64
N ALA A 86 -21.28 -16.06 9.47
CA ALA A 86 -22.46 -16.79 9.00
C ALA A 86 -23.37 -15.92 8.09
N ARG A 87 -23.37 -14.60 8.27
CA ARG A 87 -24.11 -13.66 7.42
C ARG A 87 -23.58 -13.54 6.00
N LEU A 88 -22.44 -14.18 5.68
CA LEU A 88 -21.98 -14.29 4.29
C LEU A 88 -22.99 -14.99 3.40
N THR A 89 -23.82 -15.90 3.95
CA THR A 89 -24.93 -16.55 3.23
C THR A 89 -25.95 -15.54 2.68
N ASP A 90 -26.13 -14.38 3.32
CA ASP A 90 -27.10 -13.37 2.89
C ASP A 90 -26.56 -12.53 1.72
N MET A 91 -25.25 -12.52 1.49
CA MET A 91 -24.61 -11.65 0.50
C MET A 91 -24.78 -12.17 -0.92
N ASP A 92 -24.95 -11.28 -1.88
CA ASP A 92 -24.99 -11.61 -3.31
C ASP A 92 -23.60 -11.51 -3.95
N ALA A 93 -22.78 -10.58 -3.47
CA ALA A 93 -21.37 -10.44 -3.86
C ALA A 93 -20.50 -10.36 -2.60
N VAL A 94 -19.42 -11.11 -2.55
CA VAL A 94 -18.44 -11.13 -1.46
C VAL A 94 -17.08 -10.71 -2.00
N LEU A 95 -16.56 -9.59 -1.49
CA LEU A 95 -15.29 -9.00 -1.91
C LEU A 95 -14.25 -9.24 -0.81
N ILE A 96 -13.12 -9.85 -1.16
CA ILE A 96 -12.07 -10.24 -0.23
C ILE A 96 -10.95 -9.21 -0.27
N CYS A 97 -10.77 -8.45 0.82
CA CYS A 97 -9.81 -7.36 0.98
C CYS A 97 -8.88 -7.61 2.19
N VAL A 98 -8.46 -8.84 2.39
CA VAL A 98 -7.61 -9.24 3.51
C VAL A 98 -6.12 -8.99 3.22
N PRO A 99 -5.27 -8.87 4.25
CA PRO A 99 -3.83 -8.70 4.06
C PRO A 99 -3.19 -9.88 3.33
N THR A 100 -2.14 -9.58 2.58
CA THR A 100 -1.28 -10.55 1.88
C THR A 100 0.19 -10.19 2.14
N PRO A 101 0.73 -10.48 3.33
CA PRO A 101 2.12 -10.18 3.66
C PRO A 101 3.08 -11.19 3.04
N LEU A 102 4.38 -10.91 3.17
CA LEU A 102 5.44 -11.91 3.00
C LEU A 102 5.82 -12.50 4.36
N ASP A 103 6.30 -13.74 4.35
CA ASP A 103 6.98 -14.33 5.50
C ASP A 103 8.41 -13.74 5.68
N ASP A 104 9.15 -14.22 6.69
CA ASP A 104 10.51 -13.75 6.98
C ASP A 104 11.54 -14.13 5.89
N HIS A 105 11.19 -15.06 5.00
CA HIS A 105 11.98 -15.50 3.85
C HIS A 105 11.52 -14.84 2.52
N ARG A 106 10.62 -13.86 2.60
CA ARG A 106 9.99 -13.18 1.45
C ARG A 106 9.15 -14.10 0.56
N ASN A 107 8.60 -15.20 1.10
CA ASN A 107 7.60 -15.99 0.40
C ASN A 107 6.20 -15.41 0.66
N PRO A 108 5.26 -15.55 -0.30
CA PRO A 108 3.87 -15.15 -0.11
C PRO A 108 3.20 -15.85 1.08
N ASP A 109 2.62 -15.09 2.00
CA ASP A 109 1.77 -15.63 3.05
C ASP A 109 0.30 -15.44 2.67
N LEU A 110 -0.31 -16.48 2.11
CA LEU A 110 -1.71 -16.52 1.72
C LEU A 110 -2.66 -16.97 2.84
N SER A 111 -2.18 -17.17 4.06
CA SER A 111 -2.97 -17.71 5.18
C SER A 111 -4.30 -16.98 5.39
N PHE A 112 -4.27 -15.62 5.31
CA PHE A 112 -5.49 -14.82 5.44
C PHE A 112 -6.48 -15.03 4.27
N VAL A 113 -5.98 -15.14 3.04
CA VAL A 113 -6.81 -15.40 1.85
C VAL A 113 -7.43 -16.79 1.95
N LEU A 114 -6.63 -17.83 2.26
CA LEU A 114 -7.07 -19.20 2.33
C LEU A 114 -8.09 -19.41 3.47
N THR A 115 -7.81 -18.92 4.68
CA THR A 115 -8.74 -19.00 5.81
C THR A 115 -10.05 -18.27 5.52
N THR A 116 -9.97 -17.09 4.87
CA THR A 116 -11.19 -16.37 4.45
C THR A 116 -11.95 -17.16 3.40
N THR A 117 -11.26 -17.78 2.44
CA THR A 117 -11.88 -18.61 1.41
C THR A 117 -12.56 -19.84 2.01
N GLU A 118 -11.95 -20.49 3.01
CA GLU A 118 -12.56 -21.61 3.77
C GLU A 118 -13.82 -21.14 4.52
N THR A 119 -13.76 -19.99 5.15
CA THR A 119 -14.92 -19.39 5.83
C THR A 119 -16.06 -19.12 4.83
N ILE A 120 -15.75 -18.55 3.67
CA ILE A 120 -16.74 -18.31 2.60
C ILE A 120 -17.29 -19.62 2.09
N ALA A 121 -16.45 -20.64 1.85
CA ALA A 121 -16.90 -21.96 1.37
C ALA A 121 -17.93 -22.61 2.28
N GLY A 122 -17.78 -22.45 3.61
CA GLY A 122 -18.73 -22.93 4.61
C GLY A 122 -20.10 -22.22 4.57
N HIS A 123 -20.21 -21.08 3.92
CA HIS A 123 -21.43 -20.26 3.82
C HIS A 123 -21.83 -19.96 2.37
N LEU A 124 -21.14 -20.58 1.40
CA LEU A 124 -21.36 -20.35 -0.02
C LEU A 124 -22.71 -20.89 -0.47
N ARG A 125 -23.49 -20.09 -1.18
CA ARG A 125 -24.75 -20.49 -1.78
C ARG A 125 -24.77 -20.28 -3.30
N LYS A 126 -25.73 -20.93 -3.96
CA LYS A 126 -25.95 -20.72 -5.40
C LYS A 126 -26.25 -19.26 -5.72
N GLY A 127 -25.70 -18.77 -6.83
CA GLY A 127 -25.91 -17.44 -7.35
C GLY A 127 -25.02 -16.36 -6.73
N GLN A 128 -24.11 -16.68 -5.81
CA GLN A 128 -23.16 -15.69 -5.25
C GLN A 128 -22.00 -15.41 -6.20
N LEU A 129 -21.51 -14.18 -6.17
CA LEU A 129 -20.25 -13.75 -6.79
C LEU A 129 -19.20 -13.58 -5.68
N VAL A 130 -18.06 -14.26 -5.81
CA VAL A 130 -16.89 -14.08 -4.93
C VAL A 130 -15.80 -13.40 -5.76
N VAL A 131 -15.21 -12.32 -5.22
CA VAL A 131 -14.14 -11.57 -5.89
C VAL A 131 -12.96 -11.42 -4.93
N LEU A 132 -11.78 -11.81 -5.37
CA LEU A 132 -10.54 -11.48 -4.68
C LEU A 132 -10.05 -10.09 -5.12
N GLU A 133 -9.86 -9.19 -4.14
CA GLU A 133 -9.30 -7.84 -4.34
C GLU A 133 -7.85 -7.75 -3.86
N SER A 134 -7.49 -8.61 -2.91
CA SER A 134 -6.14 -8.64 -2.34
C SER A 134 -5.10 -8.97 -3.41
N THR A 135 -3.96 -8.27 -3.38
CA THR A 135 -2.86 -8.53 -4.32
C THR A 135 -2.21 -9.88 -4.02
N THR A 136 -2.09 -10.71 -5.05
CA THR A 136 -1.55 -12.06 -4.98
C THR A 136 -0.77 -12.40 -6.26
N TYR A 137 -0.19 -13.59 -6.33
CA TYR A 137 0.45 -14.09 -7.55
C TYR A 137 -0.58 -14.66 -8.55
N PRO A 138 -0.25 -14.68 -9.86
CA PRO A 138 -1.11 -15.27 -10.88
C PRO A 138 -1.38 -16.75 -10.59
N GLY A 139 -2.66 -17.10 -10.55
CA GLY A 139 -3.11 -18.46 -10.19
C GLY A 139 -3.74 -18.55 -8.82
N THR A 140 -3.60 -17.57 -7.94
CA THR A 140 -4.19 -17.62 -6.60
C THR A 140 -5.72 -17.86 -6.65
N THR A 141 -6.42 -17.18 -7.55
CA THR A 141 -7.88 -17.30 -7.65
C THR A 141 -8.31 -18.67 -8.15
N ASP A 142 -7.64 -19.25 -9.15
CA ASP A 142 -8.04 -20.48 -9.81
C ASP A 142 -7.30 -21.73 -9.31
N GLU A 143 -6.09 -21.62 -8.79
CA GLU A 143 -5.34 -22.77 -8.26
C GLU A 143 -5.57 -22.98 -6.75
N GLU A 144 -5.67 -21.88 -5.98
CA GLU A 144 -5.76 -21.95 -4.52
C GLU A 144 -7.20 -21.81 -4.02
N MET A 145 -7.91 -20.74 -4.44
CA MET A 145 -9.25 -20.48 -3.91
C MET A 145 -10.34 -21.39 -4.50
N LEU A 146 -10.31 -21.63 -5.81
CA LEU A 146 -11.34 -22.41 -6.51
C LEU A 146 -11.53 -23.80 -5.91
N PRO A 147 -10.47 -24.61 -5.65
CA PRO A 147 -10.64 -25.94 -5.06
C PRO A 147 -11.30 -25.90 -3.68
N ILE A 148 -11.02 -24.86 -2.88
CA ILE A 148 -11.62 -24.68 -1.54
C ILE A 148 -13.12 -24.38 -1.68
N LEU A 149 -13.47 -23.43 -2.55
CA LEU A 149 -14.87 -23.02 -2.76
C LEU A 149 -15.73 -24.16 -3.33
N GLU A 150 -15.15 -25.06 -4.12
CA GLU A 150 -15.85 -26.19 -4.72
C GLU A 150 -15.99 -27.42 -3.80
N ARG A 151 -15.35 -27.45 -2.62
CA ARG A 151 -15.45 -28.59 -1.66
C ARG A 151 -16.89 -28.94 -1.26
N GLY A 152 -17.78 -27.94 -1.19
CA GLY A 152 -19.21 -28.11 -0.92
C GLY A 152 -20.03 -28.64 -2.09
N GLY A 153 -19.41 -29.00 -3.22
CA GLY A 153 -20.07 -29.56 -4.42
C GLY A 153 -20.65 -28.54 -5.38
N LEU A 154 -20.64 -27.24 -5.04
CA LEU A 154 -20.98 -26.17 -5.97
C LEU A 154 -19.86 -25.99 -6.99
N LYS A 155 -20.22 -25.60 -8.24
CA LYS A 155 -19.26 -25.39 -9.34
C LYS A 155 -19.24 -23.95 -9.80
N ALA A 156 -18.03 -23.39 -9.89
CA ALA A 156 -17.82 -22.04 -10.38
C ALA A 156 -18.25 -21.87 -11.84
N GLY A 157 -18.87 -20.74 -12.16
CA GLY A 157 -19.43 -20.45 -13.48
C GLY A 157 -20.81 -21.10 -13.74
N ARG A 158 -21.22 -22.05 -12.89
CA ARG A 158 -22.52 -22.71 -12.96
C ARG A 158 -23.40 -22.40 -11.74
N ASP A 159 -22.92 -22.73 -10.56
CA ASP A 159 -23.67 -22.60 -9.30
C ASP A 159 -23.29 -21.29 -8.56
N PHE A 160 -22.05 -20.86 -8.63
CA PHE A 160 -21.55 -19.58 -8.13
C PHE A 160 -20.56 -18.97 -9.13
N PHE A 161 -20.08 -17.75 -8.86
CA PHE A 161 -19.20 -17.03 -9.78
C PHE A 161 -17.95 -16.58 -9.04
N LEU A 162 -16.78 -16.64 -9.71
CA LEU A 162 -15.48 -16.34 -9.14
C LEU A 162 -14.71 -15.39 -10.05
N ALA A 163 -14.18 -14.31 -9.49
CA ALA A 163 -13.44 -13.29 -10.21
C ALA A 163 -12.28 -12.73 -9.37
N PHE A 164 -11.40 -12.00 -10.04
CA PHE A 164 -10.34 -11.19 -9.45
C PHE A 164 -10.44 -9.75 -9.95
N SER A 165 -10.24 -8.80 -9.05
CA SER A 165 -10.20 -7.39 -9.42
C SER A 165 -9.27 -6.62 -8.48
N PRO A 166 -8.05 -6.23 -8.91
CA PRO A 166 -7.08 -5.60 -8.03
C PRO A 166 -7.50 -4.20 -7.62
N GLU A 167 -7.16 -3.83 -6.37
CA GLU A 167 -7.27 -2.45 -5.92
C GLU A 167 -6.18 -1.58 -6.57
N ARG A 168 -6.56 -0.39 -7.02
CA ARG A 168 -5.70 0.59 -7.72
C ARG A 168 -5.75 1.97 -7.10
N GLU A 169 -6.35 2.12 -5.92
CA GLU A 169 -6.38 3.39 -5.18
C GLU A 169 -4.97 3.83 -4.79
N ASN A 170 -4.73 5.13 -4.83
CA ASN A 170 -3.52 5.76 -4.28
C ASN A 170 -3.89 6.42 -2.94
N PRO A 171 -3.64 5.77 -1.80
CA PRO A 171 -4.07 6.29 -0.50
C PRO A 171 -3.57 7.71 -0.25
N GLY A 172 -4.48 8.60 0.18
CA GLY A 172 -4.17 10.00 0.44
C GLY A 172 -4.08 10.89 -0.80
N ASP A 173 -4.33 10.35 -2.00
CA ASP A 173 -4.37 11.14 -3.22
C ASP A 173 -5.80 11.72 -3.44
N PRO A 174 -5.95 13.05 -3.58
CA PRO A 174 -7.27 13.66 -3.78
C PRO A 174 -7.81 13.45 -5.19
N VAL A 175 -6.97 13.08 -6.16
CA VAL A 175 -7.33 12.94 -7.57
C VAL A 175 -7.59 11.47 -7.93
N TYR A 176 -6.72 10.56 -7.51
CA TYR A 176 -6.79 9.14 -7.88
C TYR A 176 -7.40 8.31 -6.75
N THR A 177 -8.72 8.27 -6.71
CA THR A 177 -9.52 7.49 -5.77
C THR A 177 -9.99 6.17 -6.40
N ALA A 178 -10.54 5.26 -5.59
CA ALA A 178 -11.15 4.03 -6.07
C ALA A 178 -12.26 4.29 -7.12
N GLU A 179 -13.01 5.39 -6.97
CA GLU A 179 -14.11 5.75 -7.88
C GLU A 179 -13.62 6.30 -9.24
N ASN A 180 -12.48 7.03 -9.25
CA ASN A 180 -11.96 7.75 -10.43
C ASN A 180 -10.89 6.98 -11.21
N THR A 181 -10.42 5.86 -10.68
CA THR A 181 -9.38 5.04 -11.31
C THR A 181 -10.03 3.89 -12.08
N PRO A 182 -9.70 3.66 -13.37
CA PRO A 182 -10.18 2.50 -14.11
C PRO A 182 -9.81 1.20 -13.40
N LYS A 183 -10.77 0.26 -13.26
CA LYS A 183 -10.60 -0.98 -12.50
C LYS A 183 -10.49 -2.19 -13.44
N VAL A 184 -9.40 -2.95 -13.31
CA VAL A 184 -9.20 -4.20 -14.04
C VAL A 184 -10.11 -5.29 -13.46
N VAL A 185 -10.72 -6.10 -14.30
CA VAL A 185 -11.62 -7.18 -13.90
C VAL A 185 -11.29 -8.44 -14.71
N GLY A 186 -11.00 -9.54 -14.01
CA GLY A 186 -10.80 -10.86 -14.58
C GLY A 186 -11.80 -11.85 -14.00
N GLY A 187 -12.43 -12.69 -14.83
CA GLY A 187 -13.35 -13.72 -14.39
C GLY A 187 -12.80 -15.11 -14.68
N LEU A 188 -13.14 -16.10 -13.82
CA LEU A 188 -12.80 -17.50 -14.07
C LEU A 188 -13.44 -18.01 -15.36
N THR A 189 -14.68 -17.60 -15.62
CA THR A 189 -15.43 -17.89 -16.84
C THR A 189 -16.00 -16.60 -17.44
N LYS A 190 -16.51 -16.67 -18.67
CA LYS A 190 -17.18 -15.51 -19.29
C LYS A 190 -18.35 -14.99 -18.47
N ASP A 191 -19.10 -15.89 -17.79
CA ASP A 191 -20.23 -15.50 -16.94
C ASP A 191 -19.75 -14.85 -15.63
N CYS A 192 -18.64 -15.34 -15.05
CA CYS A 192 -17.99 -14.72 -13.91
C CYS A 192 -17.49 -13.30 -14.25
N LEU A 193 -16.80 -13.14 -15.38
CA LEU A 193 -16.33 -11.85 -15.86
C LEU A 193 -17.48 -10.87 -16.05
N ALA A 194 -18.54 -11.30 -16.73
CA ALA A 194 -19.68 -10.42 -17.03
C ALA A 194 -20.40 -9.94 -15.76
N LEU A 195 -20.47 -10.75 -14.71
CA LEU A 195 -21.07 -10.34 -13.42
C LEU A 195 -20.16 -9.39 -12.65
N ALA A 196 -18.87 -9.69 -12.56
CA ALA A 196 -17.91 -8.81 -11.91
C ALA A 196 -17.80 -7.47 -12.64
N ASP A 197 -17.75 -7.46 -13.97
CA ASP A 197 -17.77 -6.26 -14.79
C ASP A 197 -19.07 -5.45 -14.56
N THR A 198 -20.22 -6.11 -14.53
CA THR A 198 -21.50 -5.44 -14.21
C THR A 198 -21.48 -4.82 -12.82
N LEU A 199 -20.90 -5.49 -11.82
CA LEU A 199 -20.83 -4.98 -10.44
C LEU A 199 -19.94 -3.73 -10.37
N TYR A 200 -18.71 -3.83 -10.86
CA TYR A 200 -17.76 -2.72 -10.77
C TYR A 200 -18.10 -1.54 -11.65
N SER A 201 -18.69 -1.76 -12.83
CA SER A 201 -19.15 -0.66 -13.69
C SER A 201 -20.22 0.24 -13.03
N GLN A 202 -20.86 -0.23 -11.95
CA GLN A 202 -21.78 0.60 -11.18
C GLN A 202 -21.05 1.54 -10.20
N VAL A 203 -19.78 1.28 -9.90
CA VAL A 203 -19.06 1.93 -8.79
C VAL A 203 -17.90 2.78 -9.27
N VAL A 204 -17.17 2.31 -10.28
CA VAL A 204 -15.97 2.99 -10.81
C VAL A 204 -16.27 3.72 -12.13
N VAL A 205 -15.40 4.65 -12.49
CA VAL A 205 -15.51 5.44 -13.73
C VAL A 205 -15.46 4.56 -14.99
N LYS A 206 -14.69 3.47 -14.96
CA LYS A 206 -14.50 2.55 -16.08
C LYS A 206 -13.95 1.21 -15.58
N THR A 207 -14.48 0.13 -16.12
CA THR A 207 -13.86 -1.21 -15.99
C THR A 207 -12.98 -1.53 -17.20
N VAL A 208 -11.99 -2.38 -16.99
CA VAL A 208 -11.08 -2.92 -18.01
C VAL A 208 -11.13 -4.44 -17.90
N PRO A 209 -12.10 -5.08 -18.60
CA PRO A 209 -12.19 -6.53 -18.62
C PRO A 209 -10.96 -7.17 -19.27
N VAL A 210 -10.43 -8.22 -18.65
CA VAL A 210 -9.33 -9.03 -19.19
C VAL A 210 -9.72 -10.50 -19.31
N SER A 211 -8.95 -11.27 -20.05
CA SER A 211 -9.31 -12.64 -20.49
C SER A 211 -9.41 -13.67 -19.36
N SER A 212 -8.77 -13.43 -18.22
CA SER A 212 -8.72 -14.39 -17.10
C SER A 212 -8.42 -13.69 -15.77
N THR A 213 -8.63 -14.41 -14.65
CA THR A 213 -8.18 -14.00 -13.32
C THR A 213 -6.67 -13.81 -13.29
N ARG A 214 -5.90 -14.73 -13.88
CA ARG A 214 -4.43 -14.66 -13.97
C ARG A 214 -3.93 -13.39 -14.68
N ALA A 215 -4.60 -12.97 -15.75
CA ALA A 215 -4.26 -11.74 -16.46
C ALA A 215 -4.51 -10.49 -15.57
N ALA A 216 -5.58 -10.49 -14.78
CA ALA A 216 -5.89 -9.41 -13.86
C ALA A 216 -4.90 -9.37 -12.67
N GLU A 217 -4.56 -10.52 -12.09
CA GLU A 217 -3.52 -10.69 -11.05
C GLU A 217 -2.16 -10.20 -11.56
N SER A 218 -1.75 -10.63 -12.76
CA SER A 218 -0.50 -10.21 -13.41
C SER A 218 -0.45 -8.71 -13.66
N THR A 219 -1.58 -8.08 -14.02
CA THR A 219 -1.63 -6.63 -14.28
C THR A 219 -1.24 -5.84 -13.04
N LYS A 220 -1.75 -6.21 -11.87
CA LYS A 220 -1.40 -5.54 -10.60
C LYS A 220 0.09 -5.67 -10.28
N LEU A 221 0.63 -6.86 -10.45
CA LEU A 221 2.05 -7.11 -10.21
C LEU A 221 2.93 -6.30 -11.18
N LEU A 222 2.57 -6.26 -12.46
CA LEU A 222 3.30 -5.47 -13.46
C LEU A 222 3.34 -3.98 -13.08
N GLU A 223 2.22 -3.39 -12.63
CA GLU A 223 2.15 -1.99 -12.19
C GLU A 223 3.09 -1.71 -11.03
N ASN A 224 3.17 -2.61 -10.05
CA ASN A 224 4.03 -2.45 -8.88
C ASN A 224 5.50 -2.76 -9.18
N ILE A 225 5.78 -3.76 -10.02
CA ILE A 225 7.13 -4.08 -10.52
C ILE A 225 7.67 -2.89 -11.32
N PHE A 226 6.87 -2.32 -12.23
CA PHE A 226 7.26 -1.15 -13.02
C PHE A 226 7.73 0.00 -12.12
N ARG A 227 6.98 0.30 -11.05
CA ARG A 227 7.39 1.33 -10.09
C ARG A 227 8.67 0.95 -9.34
N SER A 228 8.76 -0.28 -8.85
CA SER A 228 9.92 -0.77 -8.09
C SER A 228 11.21 -0.68 -8.91
N VAL A 229 11.17 -1.16 -10.16
CA VAL A 229 12.33 -1.16 -11.08
C VAL A 229 12.76 0.26 -11.44
N ASN A 230 11.81 1.14 -11.78
CA ASN A 230 12.15 2.50 -12.16
C ASN A 230 12.64 3.34 -10.96
N ILE A 231 12.15 3.10 -9.74
CA ILE A 231 12.69 3.71 -8.53
C ILE A 231 14.11 3.19 -8.26
N ALA A 232 14.36 1.89 -8.44
CA ALA A 232 15.71 1.33 -8.30
C ALA A 232 16.69 1.95 -9.31
N LEU A 233 16.27 2.13 -10.56
CA LEU A 233 17.07 2.79 -11.59
C LEU A 233 17.48 4.20 -11.15
N VAL A 234 16.56 5.05 -10.70
CA VAL A 234 16.91 6.42 -10.28
C VAL A 234 17.69 6.45 -8.96
N ASN A 235 17.52 5.48 -8.07
CA ASN A 235 18.34 5.30 -6.88
C ASN A 235 19.77 4.92 -7.25
N GLU A 236 19.98 4.02 -8.19
CA GLU A 236 21.31 3.67 -8.71
C GLU A 236 21.97 4.87 -9.38
N LEU A 237 21.24 5.60 -10.26
CA LEU A 237 21.72 6.83 -10.88
C LEU A 237 22.08 7.89 -9.85
N LYS A 238 21.34 8.03 -8.74
CA LYS A 238 21.68 8.91 -7.63
C LYS A 238 23.07 8.58 -7.07
N MET A 239 23.37 7.32 -6.84
CA MET A 239 24.66 6.87 -6.29
C MET A 239 25.81 7.09 -7.29
N ILE A 240 25.57 6.91 -8.59
CA ILE A 240 26.54 7.15 -9.66
C ILE A 240 26.82 8.65 -9.80
N PHE A 241 25.79 9.46 -9.97
CA PHE A 241 25.90 10.91 -10.21
C PHE A 241 26.46 11.64 -9.00
N ASP A 242 26.17 11.21 -7.79
CA ASP A 242 26.79 11.74 -6.58
C ASP A 242 28.32 11.61 -6.61
N ARG A 243 28.86 10.47 -7.06
CA ARG A 243 30.32 10.24 -7.23
C ARG A 243 30.92 11.05 -8.36
N MET A 244 30.10 11.44 -9.35
CA MET A 244 30.51 12.27 -10.48
C MET A 244 30.34 13.78 -10.21
N GLY A 245 29.77 14.17 -9.05
CA GLY A 245 29.46 15.55 -8.73
C GLY A 245 28.31 16.14 -9.56
N ILE A 246 27.41 15.28 -10.06
CA ILE A 246 26.24 15.67 -10.88
C ILE A 246 24.97 15.60 -10.01
N ASP A 247 24.10 16.61 -10.12
CA ASP A 247 22.81 16.61 -9.44
C ASP A 247 21.79 15.75 -10.20
N VAL A 248 21.46 14.59 -9.65
CA VAL A 248 20.46 13.66 -10.25
C VAL A 248 19.09 14.31 -10.43
N TRP A 249 18.71 15.23 -9.56
CA TRP A 249 17.40 15.88 -9.62
C TRP A 249 17.30 16.84 -10.81
N GLU A 250 18.37 17.57 -11.11
CA GLU A 250 18.49 18.40 -12.31
C GLU A 250 18.39 17.53 -13.58
N VAL A 251 19.11 16.40 -13.59
CA VAL A 251 19.10 15.46 -14.72
C VAL A 251 17.69 14.92 -14.96
N ILE A 252 16.98 14.48 -13.90
CA ILE A 252 15.62 13.96 -14.02
C ILE A 252 14.66 15.07 -14.50
N GLN A 253 14.79 16.29 -13.98
CA GLN A 253 13.96 17.41 -14.39
C GLN A 253 14.19 17.76 -15.87
N ALA A 254 15.44 17.78 -16.33
CA ALA A 254 15.77 18.00 -17.73
C ALA A 254 15.22 16.88 -18.63
N ALA A 255 15.40 15.63 -18.23
CA ALA A 255 14.85 14.46 -18.96
C ALA A 255 13.33 14.48 -19.05
N SER A 256 12.65 15.01 -18.03
CA SER A 256 11.18 15.15 -17.99
C SER A 256 10.62 16.14 -19.01
N SER A 257 11.46 16.98 -19.60
CA SER A 257 11.07 17.88 -20.69
C SER A 257 10.80 17.15 -22.01
N LYS A 258 11.26 15.87 -22.12
CA LYS A 258 10.98 15.04 -23.29
C LYS A 258 9.53 14.54 -23.23
N PRO A 259 8.68 14.84 -24.22
CA PRO A 259 7.24 14.56 -24.14
C PRO A 259 6.88 13.09 -24.37
N PHE A 260 7.82 12.21 -24.72
CA PHE A 260 7.60 10.79 -25.00
C PHE A 260 8.77 9.93 -24.53
N GLY A 261 8.49 8.66 -24.21
CA GLY A 261 9.52 7.66 -23.89
C GLY A 261 10.27 7.90 -22.56
N PHE A 262 9.77 8.82 -21.70
CA PHE A 262 10.28 9.08 -20.36
C PHE A 262 9.13 9.35 -19.41
N MET A 263 9.13 8.65 -18.26
CA MET A 263 8.25 8.90 -17.13
C MET A 263 9.15 9.16 -15.91
N PRO A 264 9.04 10.32 -15.25
CA PRO A 264 9.93 10.65 -14.15
C PRO A 264 9.64 9.81 -12.91
N PHE A 265 10.70 9.25 -12.34
CA PHE A 265 10.76 8.70 -10.99
C PHE A 265 11.85 9.45 -10.23
N TYR A 266 11.74 9.48 -8.91
CA TYR A 266 12.64 10.24 -8.07
C TYR A 266 13.32 9.35 -7.05
N PRO A 267 14.63 9.54 -6.80
CA PRO A 267 15.34 8.79 -5.79
C PRO A 267 14.86 9.16 -4.38
N GLY A 268 15.12 8.27 -3.44
CA GLY A 268 14.75 8.48 -2.05
C GLY A 268 15.51 7.54 -1.10
N PRO A 269 15.22 7.61 0.20
CA PRO A 269 15.97 6.84 1.22
C PRO A 269 15.60 5.35 1.25
N GLY A 270 14.82 4.88 0.30
CA GLY A 270 14.32 3.52 0.16
C GLY A 270 12.84 3.47 -0.21
N LEU A 271 12.33 2.27 -0.42
CA LEU A 271 10.90 2.03 -0.64
C LEU A 271 10.18 1.86 0.69
N GLY A 272 8.93 2.33 0.73
CA GLY A 272 8.01 2.12 1.82
C GLY A 272 6.60 1.86 1.32
N GLY A 273 5.66 1.66 2.26
CA GLY A 273 4.30 1.25 1.97
C GLY A 273 4.17 -0.27 1.79
N HIS A 274 2.93 -0.73 1.68
CA HIS A 274 2.64 -2.17 1.68
C HIS A 274 2.92 -2.84 0.32
N CYS A 275 2.75 -2.13 -0.81
CA CYS A 275 2.70 -2.77 -2.13
C CYS A 275 4.09 -2.92 -2.79
N ILE A 276 4.84 -1.82 -2.94
CA ILE A 276 6.07 -1.83 -3.76
C ILE A 276 7.19 -2.69 -3.17
N PRO A 277 7.41 -2.74 -1.83
CA PRO A 277 8.40 -3.64 -1.23
C PRO A 277 8.01 -5.12 -1.25
N ILE A 278 6.73 -5.45 -1.42
CA ILE A 278 6.15 -6.78 -1.19
C ILE A 278 5.74 -7.45 -2.49
N ASP A 279 4.85 -6.81 -3.27
CA ASP A 279 4.17 -7.41 -4.42
C ASP A 279 5.11 -7.95 -5.52
N PRO A 280 6.27 -7.31 -5.83
CA PRO A 280 7.20 -7.87 -6.82
C PRO A 280 7.70 -9.27 -6.46
N PHE A 281 7.87 -9.56 -5.17
CA PHE A 281 8.35 -10.87 -4.72
C PHE A 281 7.31 -11.98 -4.88
N TYR A 282 6.03 -11.65 -4.97
CA TYR A 282 4.99 -12.61 -5.34
C TYR A 282 5.27 -13.22 -6.72
N LEU A 283 5.63 -12.38 -7.71
CA LEU A 283 5.96 -12.88 -9.04
C LEU A 283 7.30 -13.62 -9.05
N THR A 284 8.29 -13.16 -8.28
CA THR A 284 9.58 -13.87 -8.14
C THR A 284 9.37 -15.28 -7.59
N TRP A 285 8.52 -15.43 -6.58
CA TRP A 285 8.20 -16.73 -6.01
C TRP A 285 7.49 -17.62 -7.02
N LYS A 286 6.44 -17.13 -7.68
CA LYS A 286 5.65 -17.88 -8.67
C LYS A 286 6.46 -18.25 -9.93
N ALA A 287 7.39 -17.41 -10.35
CA ALA A 287 8.23 -17.67 -11.52
C ALA A 287 9.11 -18.93 -11.35
N ARG A 288 9.44 -19.31 -10.12
CA ARG A 288 10.22 -20.54 -9.84
C ARG A 288 9.46 -21.80 -10.22
N GLU A 289 8.13 -21.78 -10.23
CA GLU A 289 7.31 -22.94 -10.66
C GLU A 289 7.42 -23.22 -12.17
N VAL A 290 7.87 -22.22 -12.94
CA VAL A 290 8.11 -22.34 -14.39
C VAL A 290 9.62 -22.27 -14.71
N ASP A 291 10.46 -22.63 -13.75
CA ASP A 291 11.93 -22.67 -13.87
C ASP A 291 12.56 -21.32 -14.29
N TYR A 292 11.94 -20.21 -13.91
CA TYR A 292 12.44 -18.88 -14.26
C TYR A 292 12.91 -18.10 -13.03
N SER A 293 14.18 -17.69 -13.02
CA SER A 293 14.77 -16.80 -12.02
C SER A 293 14.66 -15.35 -12.48
N THR A 294 13.94 -14.54 -11.75
CA THR A 294 13.78 -13.11 -12.07
C THR A 294 15.11 -12.37 -11.92
N LYS A 295 15.36 -11.37 -12.79
CA LYS A 295 16.57 -10.55 -12.75
C LYS A 295 16.25 -9.12 -12.29
N PHE A 296 15.44 -8.40 -13.08
CA PHE A 296 15.08 -7.01 -12.79
C PHE A 296 14.37 -6.83 -11.46
N ILE A 297 13.52 -7.77 -11.06
CA ILE A 297 12.73 -7.69 -9.84
C ILE A 297 13.62 -7.84 -8.61
N GLU A 298 14.47 -8.86 -8.60
CA GLU A 298 15.39 -9.13 -7.48
C GLU A 298 16.44 -8.03 -7.37
N LEU A 299 17.05 -7.61 -8.48
CA LEU A 299 18.02 -6.53 -8.51
C LEU A 299 17.40 -5.20 -8.03
N ALA A 300 16.17 -4.88 -8.49
CA ALA A 300 15.48 -3.69 -8.01
C ALA A 300 15.21 -3.74 -6.49
N GLY A 301 14.83 -4.90 -5.98
CA GLY A 301 14.67 -5.12 -4.54
C GLY A 301 15.95 -4.90 -3.76
N GLU A 302 17.08 -5.40 -4.27
CA GLU A 302 18.40 -5.24 -3.67
C GLU A 302 18.81 -3.75 -3.61
N ILE A 303 18.76 -3.05 -4.75
CA ILE A 303 19.13 -1.63 -4.85
C ILE A 303 18.26 -0.79 -3.90
N ASN A 304 16.95 -0.96 -3.93
CA ASN A 304 16.04 -0.18 -3.09
C ASN A 304 16.23 -0.45 -1.60
N THR A 305 16.54 -1.70 -1.22
CA THR A 305 16.82 -2.08 0.18
C THR A 305 18.18 -1.56 0.66
N ALA A 306 19.12 -1.27 -0.26
CA ALA A 306 20.41 -0.70 0.07
C ALA A 306 20.37 0.82 0.36
N MET A 307 19.33 1.54 -0.07
CA MET A 307 19.26 3.00 0.06
C MET A 307 19.34 3.53 1.50
N PRO A 308 18.72 2.92 2.53
CA PRO A 308 18.92 3.36 3.91
C PRO A 308 20.39 3.32 4.35
N TYR A 309 21.16 2.35 3.88
CA TYR A 309 22.59 2.25 4.17
C TYR A 309 23.39 3.35 3.45
N TYR A 310 23.02 3.70 2.22
CA TYR A 310 23.59 4.84 1.51
C TYR A 310 23.38 6.14 2.30
N VAL A 311 22.17 6.41 2.79
CA VAL A 311 21.86 7.57 3.64
C VAL A 311 22.71 7.57 4.91
N ILE A 312 22.88 6.42 5.56
CA ILE A 312 23.74 6.28 6.76
C ILE A 312 25.18 6.63 6.42
N ASN A 313 25.73 6.13 5.32
CA ASN A 313 27.11 6.41 4.92
C ASN A 313 27.32 7.89 4.62
N LYS A 314 26.42 8.52 3.85
CA LYS A 314 26.48 9.97 3.59
C LYS A 314 26.36 10.81 4.86
N THR A 315 25.54 10.38 5.82
CA THR A 315 25.43 11.04 7.14
C THR A 315 26.72 10.91 7.93
N LEU A 316 27.38 9.73 7.89
CA LEU A 316 28.65 9.48 8.59
C LEU A 316 29.78 10.36 8.00
N GLU A 317 29.90 10.40 6.67
CA GLU A 317 30.88 11.25 5.96
C GLU A 317 30.75 12.70 6.41
N ALA A 318 29.52 13.25 6.36
CA ALA A 318 29.26 14.63 6.74
C ALA A 318 29.47 14.93 8.24
N LEU A 319 29.25 13.96 9.12
CA LEU A 319 29.59 14.07 10.54
C LEU A 319 31.11 14.04 10.74
N ALA A 320 31.83 13.16 10.02
CA ALA A 320 33.28 13.02 10.10
C ALA A 320 34.02 14.31 9.67
N GLU A 321 33.54 15.00 8.65
CA GLU A 321 34.04 16.33 8.26
C GLU A 321 33.92 17.37 9.40
N LYS A 322 33.02 17.16 10.34
CA LYS A 322 32.84 17.98 11.55
C LYS A 322 33.53 17.39 12.79
N GLY A 323 34.41 16.39 12.60
CA GLY A 323 35.12 15.71 13.69
C GLY A 323 34.21 14.85 14.60
N LYS A 324 33.07 14.39 14.08
CA LYS A 324 32.05 13.62 14.83
C LYS A 324 31.88 12.22 14.27
N SER A 325 31.43 11.30 15.13
CA SER A 325 30.99 9.96 14.76
C SER A 325 29.53 9.76 15.18
N PHE A 326 28.91 8.62 14.80
CA PHE A 326 27.56 8.32 15.28
C PHE A 326 27.50 8.13 16.80
N LYS A 327 28.53 7.53 17.40
CA LYS A 327 28.54 7.24 18.84
C LYS A 327 28.40 8.55 19.65
N GLY A 328 27.27 8.67 20.35
CA GLY A 328 26.96 9.84 21.17
C GLY A 328 26.39 11.05 20.42
N SER A 329 26.42 11.08 19.08
CA SER A 329 25.81 12.15 18.29
C SER A 329 24.28 12.16 18.43
N LYS A 330 23.71 13.38 18.45
CA LYS A 330 22.27 13.60 18.49
C LYS A 330 21.76 13.76 17.05
N ILE A 331 20.92 12.85 16.62
CA ILE A 331 20.33 12.88 15.26
C ILE A 331 18.82 13.08 15.38
N LEU A 332 18.30 14.06 14.63
CA LEU A 332 16.87 14.29 14.50
C LEU A 332 16.40 13.83 13.12
N VAL A 333 15.49 12.87 13.06
CA VAL A 333 14.89 12.39 11.81
C VAL A 333 13.55 13.10 11.62
N LEU A 334 13.35 13.73 10.47
CA LEU A 334 12.13 14.40 10.07
C LEU A 334 11.32 13.51 9.13
N GLY A 335 10.12 13.13 9.57
CA GLY A 335 9.22 12.22 8.89
C GLY A 335 9.54 10.75 9.14
N ILE A 336 8.56 10.03 9.69
CA ILE A 336 8.63 8.59 9.90
C ILE A 336 7.62 7.85 9.03
N ALA A 337 6.58 8.53 8.53
CA ALA A 337 5.69 8.01 7.52
C ALA A 337 6.46 7.70 6.22
N TYR A 338 6.03 6.68 5.48
CA TYR A 338 6.73 6.30 4.24
C TYR A 338 6.51 7.30 3.09
N LYS A 339 5.46 8.08 3.13
CA LYS A 339 5.08 9.08 2.12
C LYS A 339 4.65 10.37 2.81
N LYS A 340 4.79 11.51 2.11
CA LYS A 340 4.40 12.82 2.65
C LYS A 340 2.89 12.90 2.91
N ASP A 341 2.52 13.64 3.95
CA ASP A 341 1.17 14.04 4.32
C ASP A 341 0.20 12.89 4.66
N ILE A 342 0.76 11.72 5.03
CA ILE A 342 0.00 10.58 5.54
C ILE A 342 0.56 10.11 6.88
N ASP A 343 -0.18 9.26 7.57
CA ASP A 343 0.19 8.66 8.87
C ASP A 343 0.62 7.19 8.77
N ASP A 344 0.82 6.68 7.56
CA ASP A 344 1.20 5.29 7.33
C ASP A 344 2.73 5.12 7.42
N GLN A 345 3.15 4.28 8.35
CA GLN A 345 4.57 4.00 8.62
C GLN A 345 4.99 2.57 8.24
N ARG A 346 4.10 1.81 7.57
CA ARG A 346 4.40 0.44 7.14
C ARG A 346 5.58 0.42 6.18
N GLU A 347 6.52 -0.49 6.40
CA GLU A 347 7.73 -0.65 5.59
C GLU A 347 8.51 0.67 5.37
N SER A 348 8.38 1.63 6.30
CA SER A 348 9.02 2.94 6.12
C SER A 348 10.54 2.83 6.19
N PRO A 349 11.28 3.33 5.18
CA PRO A 349 12.73 3.37 5.21
C PRO A 349 13.28 4.23 6.37
N SER A 350 12.49 5.15 6.89
CA SER A 350 12.84 5.96 8.07
C SER A 350 13.04 5.09 9.32
N LEU A 351 12.23 4.04 9.50
CA LEU A 351 12.40 3.09 10.62
C LEU A 351 13.73 2.33 10.51
N LYS A 352 14.10 1.91 9.29
CA LYS A 352 15.39 1.28 9.02
C LYS A 352 16.54 2.22 9.32
N ILE A 353 16.46 3.47 8.88
CA ILE A 353 17.48 4.51 9.16
C ILE A 353 17.62 4.71 10.67
N ILE A 354 16.52 4.87 11.42
CA ILE A 354 16.54 5.03 12.87
C ILE A 354 17.21 3.82 13.54
N SER A 355 16.81 2.60 13.16
CA SER A 355 17.40 1.36 13.69
C SER A 355 18.91 1.30 13.45
N LEU A 356 19.37 1.64 12.24
CA LEU A 356 20.79 1.64 11.89
C LEU A 356 21.58 2.69 12.69
N LEU A 357 21.02 3.89 12.86
CA LEU A 357 21.64 4.96 13.66
C LEU A 357 21.77 4.55 15.14
N GLN A 358 20.70 3.98 15.71
CA GLN A 358 20.72 3.50 17.10
C GLN A 358 21.75 2.36 17.30
N LYS A 359 21.83 1.40 16.38
CA LYS A 359 22.83 0.33 16.40
C LYS A 359 24.27 0.85 16.33
N LYS A 360 24.47 2.02 15.68
CA LYS A 360 25.77 2.70 15.62
C LYS A 360 26.04 3.63 16.82
N GLY A 361 25.14 3.65 17.81
CA GLY A 361 25.31 4.39 19.07
C GLY A 361 24.89 5.86 19.02
N ALA A 362 24.14 6.27 18.00
CA ALA A 362 23.55 7.62 17.93
C ALA A 362 22.34 7.74 18.89
N LYS A 363 22.16 8.95 19.43
CA LYS A 363 20.94 9.32 20.17
C LYS A 363 19.94 9.87 19.17
N VAL A 364 18.92 9.08 18.84
CA VAL A 364 17.97 9.40 17.77
C VAL A 364 16.63 9.86 18.35
N GLU A 365 16.18 11.02 17.90
CA GLU A 365 14.82 11.51 18.06
C GLU A 365 14.16 11.60 16.68
N TYR A 366 12.83 11.59 16.61
CA TYR A 366 12.11 11.91 15.38
C TYR A 366 11.03 12.95 15.62
N ASN A 367 10.72 13.71 14.58
CA ASN A 367 9.53 14.51 14.49
C ASN A 367 8.71 14.08 13.27
N ASP A 368 7.42 13.88 13.46
CA ASP A 368 6.46 13.67 12.40
C ASP A 368 5.12 14.28 12.82
N PRO A 369 4.54 15.20 12.03
CA PRO A 369 3.28 15.85 12.39
C PRO A 369 2.06 14.92 12.27
N TYR A 370 2.19 13.80 11.55
CA TYR A 370 1.10 12.87 11.31
C TYR A 370 1.21 11.60 12.16
N VAL A 371 2.41 11.27 12.65
CA VAL A 371 2.71 10.06 13.43
C VAL A 371 3.24 10.45 14.81
N PRO A 372 2.36 10.69 15.81
CA PRO A 372 2.77 11.11 17.15
C PRO A 372 3.50 10.01 17.93
N GLU A 373 3.18 8.75 17.67
CA GLU A 373 3.79 7.58 18.30
C GLU A 373 4.06 6.48 17.27
N SER A 374 5.16 5.77 17.45
CA SER A 374 5.61 4.69 16.58
C SER A 374 6.00 3.48 17.42
N SER A 375 5.23 2.40 17.33
CA SER A 375 5.47 1.14 18.06
C SER A 375 4.76 -0.03 17.37
N GLY A 376 5.09 -1.25 17.79
CA GLY A 376 4.41 -2.46 17.32
C GLY A 376 4.76 -2.87 15.88
N HIS A 377 5.92 -2.46 15.38
CA HIS A 377 6.39 -2.84 14.05
C HIS A 377 6.85 -4.30 14.03
N ARG A 378 6.43 -5.06 13.03
CA ARG A 378 6.81 -6.45 12.83
C ARG A 378 8.34 -6.59 12.76
N GLU A 379 9.01 -5.76 11.94
CA GLU A 379 10.45 -5.80 11.74
C GLU A 379 11.26 -5.20 12.92
N TYR A 380 10.62 -4.37 13.75
CA TYR A 380 11.24 -3.66 14.86
C TYR A 380 10.39 -3.79 16.13
N PRO A 381 10.14 -5.01 16.65
CA PRO A 381 9.19 -5.23 17.75
C PRO A 381 9.59 -4.51 19.06
N GLY A 382 10.89 -4.23 19.26
CA GLY A 382 11.39 -3.46 20.40
C GLY A 382 11.45 -1.96 20.21
N MET A 383 11.08 -1.44 19.02
CA MET A 383 11.11 0.00 18.75
C MET A 383 9.85 0.66 19.27
N SER A 384 10.00 1.55 20.24
CA SER A 384 8.91 2.42 20.72
C SER A 384 9.44 3.85 20.79
N LEU A 385 8.88 4.74 20.00
CA LEU A 385 9.33 6.11 19.84
C LEU A 385 8.14 7.08 19.90
N LYS A 386 8.38 8.29 20.41
CA LYS A 386 7.40 9.40 20.38
C LYS A 386 7.95 10.57 19.57
N SER A 387 7.08 11.16 18.76
CA SER A 387 7.40 12.35 18.00
C SER A 387 7.69 13.51 18.96
N VAL A 388 8.83 14.16 18.75
CA VAL A 388 9.21 15.33 19.55
C VAL A 388 8.77 16.62 18.88
N PRO A 389 8.43 17.69 19.63
CA PRO A 389 8.13 19.00 19.04
C PRO A 389 9.32 19.54 18.25
N LEU A 390 9.08 19.99 17.02
CA LEU A 390 10.11 20.63 16.18
C LEU A 390 10.31 22.07 16.63
N THR A 391 11.47 22.34 17.25
CA THR A 391 11.82 23.66 17.79
C THR A 391 13.22 24.07 17.33
N ALA A 392 13.49 25.38 17.26
CA ALA A 392 14.83 25.90 16.95
C ALA A 392 15.90 25.40 17.92
N LYS A 393 15.55 25.21 19.20
CA LYS A 393 16.46 24.66 20.21
C LYS A 393 16.89 23.24 19.85
N ARG A 394 15.95 22.35 19.47
CA ARG A 394 16.25 20.97 19.07
C ARG A 394 17.08 20.92 17.79
N LEU A 395 16.74 21.72 16.79
CA LEU A 395 17.52 21.81 15.56
C LEU A 395 18.96 22.22 15.84
N ARG A 396 19.19 23.22 16.68
CA ARG A 396 20.54 23.65 17.08
C ARG A 396 21.29 22.63 17.94
N GLN A 397 20.57 21.81 18.70
CA GLN A 397 21.17 20.78 19.54
C GLN A 397 21.48 19.48 18.77
N ALA A 398 20.79 19.22 17.68
CA ALA A 398 21.07 18.08 16.83
C ALA A 398 22.43 18.26 16.13
N ASP A 399 23.21 17.19 16.04
CA ASP A 399 24.46 17.17 15.29
C ASP A 399 24.19 16.99 13.79
N ALA A 400 23.13 16.26 13.46
CA ALA A 400 22.56 16.22 12.10
C ALA A 400 21.03 16.10 12.15
N VAL A 401 20.37 16.65 11.15
CA VAL A 401 18.94 16.51 10.86
C VAL A 401 18.82 15.75 9.56
N ILE A 402 18.09 14.63 9.55
CA ILE A 402 17.83 13.83 8.34
C ILE A 402 16.39 14.06 7.89
N ILE A 403 16.21 14.59 6.69
CA ILE A 403 14.88 14.69 6.06
C ILE A 403 14.59 13.36 5.38
N ALA A 404 13.82 12.49 6.03
CA ALA A 404 13.46 11.19 5.50
C ALA A 404 12.10 11.22 4.80
N THR A 405 11.17 12.08 5.26
CA THR A 405 9.89 12.36 4.60
C THR A 405 9.65 13.86 4.55
N ASP A 406 9.31 14.36 3.38
CA ASP A 406 9.17 15.77 3.06
C ASP A 406 7.73 16.29 3.24
N HIS A 407 7.18 16.17 4.46
CA HIS A 407 5.82 16.65 4.73
C HIS A 407 5.63 18.13 4.36
N THR A 408 4.49 18.44 3.76
CA THR A 408 4.16 19.81 3.32
C THR A 408 4.13 20.83 4.46
N SER A 409 3.87 20.36 5.68
CA SER A 409 3.85 21.20 6.89
C SER A 409 5.24 21.66 7.39
N TYR A 410 6.33 21.13 6.83
CA TYR A 410 7.68 21.55 7.21
C TYR A 410 8.13 22.82 6.49
N ASP A 411 8.61 23.81 7.25
CA ASP A 411 9.36 24.94 6.71
C ASP A 411 10.85 24.56 6.61
N PHE A 412 11.24 24.07 5.44
CA PHE A 412 12.63 23.64 5.20
C PHE A 412 13.63 24.79 5.26
N GLY A 413 13.23 26.01 4.88
CA GLY A 413 14.09 27.19 4.99
C GLY A 413 14.43 27.50 6.45
N TRP A 414 13.42 27.46 7.32
CA TRP A 414 13.63 27.66 8.76
C TRP A 414 14.41 26.50 9.40
N ILE A 415 14.18 25.24 8.97
CA ILE A 415 14.94 24.07 9.44
C ILE A 415 16.42 24.24 9.12
N VAL A 416 16.76 24.54 7.87
CA VAL A 416 18.16 24.73 7.42
C VAL A 416 18.84 25.87 8.18
N LYS A 417 18.15 26.99 8.39
CA LYS A 417 18.67 28.15 9.15
C LYS A 417 19.04 27.80 10.59
N ASN A 418 18.34 26.84 11.21
CA ASN A 418 18.54 26.48 12.62
C ASN A 418 19.35 25.18 12.83
N ALA A 419 19.55 24.36 11.81
CA ALA A 419 20.29 23.10 11.90
C ALA A 419 21.81 23.31 11.64
N LYS A 420 22.65 22.51 12.31
CA LYS A 420 24.10 22.48 12.06
C LYS A 420 24.47 21.74 10.77
N LEU A 421 23.73 20.69 10.48
CA LEU A 421 23.89 19.83 9.31
C LEU A 421 22.51 19.27 8.94
N VAL A 422 22.17 19.30 7.66
CA VAL A 422 20.96 18.69 7.12
C VAL A 422 21.34 17.67 6.07
N VAL A 423 20.83 16.44 6.22
CA VAL A 423 20.92 15.37 5.22
C VAL A 423 19.57 15.27 4.54
N ASP A 424 19.52 15.73 3.30
CA ASP A 424 18.28 15.80 2.53
C ASP A 424 18.18 14.61 1.57
N THR A 425 17.29 13.68 1.85
CA THR A 425 17.07 12.48 1.04
C THR A 425 15.91 12.63 0.03
N ARG A 426 15.22 13.79 0.03
CA ARG A 426 14.00 14.02 -0.75
C ARG A 426 14.07 15.21 -1.69
N ASN A 427 15.23 15.87 -1.76
CA ASN A 427 15.37 17.14 -2.47
C ASN A 427 14.41 18.25 -1.98
N ALA A 428 14.09 18.20 -0.68
CA ALA A 428 13.15 19.13 -0.05
C ALA A 428 13.75 20.53 0.13
N VAL A 429 15.09 20.64 0.18
CA VAL A 429 15.82 21.88 0.34
C VAL A 429 16.37 22.35 -1.01
N LYS A 430 16.11 23.61 -1.36
CA LYS A 430 16.71 24.25 -2.56
C LYS A 430 18.23 24.27 -2.46
N ALA A 431 18.92 24.18 -3.60
CA ALA A 431 20.38 24.22 -3.68
C ALA A 431 20.97 25.53 -3.11
N GLY A 432 22.19 25.48 -2.60
CA GLY A 432 22.97 26.66 -2.18
C GLY A 432 23.24 26.82 -0.68
N SER A 433 22.73 25.90 0.18
CA SER A 433 23.00 25.96 1.62
C SER A 433 24.22 25.12 1.99
N LYS A 434 25.27 25.77 2.59
CA LYS A 434 26.56 25.14 2.95
C LYS A 434 26.44 23.99 4.00
N ASN A 435 25.35 23.94 4.75
CA ASN A 435 25.11 22.95 5.78
C ASN A 435 24.12 21.85 5.33
N VAL A 436 23.84 21.76 4.02
CA VAL A 436 22.95 20.75 3.44
C VAL A 436 23.74 19.84 2.53
N ILE A 437 23.61 18.53 2.74
CA ILE A 437 24.08 17.49 1.84
C ILE A 437 22.90 16.74 1.25
N LYS A 438 22.97 16.37 -0.01
CA LYS A 438 21.98 15.51 -0.68
C LYS A 438 22.39 14.05 -0.52
N ALA A 439 21.47 13.20 -0.03
CA ALA A 439 21.70 11.77 0.19
C ALA A 439 20.65 10.89 -0.53
#